data_3394933abd3d97ee838fcab9b1152ae9
#
_entry.id   3394933abd3d97ee838fcab9b1152ae9
#
_cell.length_a   1.000
_cell.length_b   1.000
_cell.length_c   1.000
_cell.angle_alpha   90.00
_cell.angle_beta   90.00
_cell.angle_gamma   90.00
#
_symmetry.space_group_name_H-M   'P 1'
#
loop_
_entity.id
_entity.type
_entity.pdbx_description
1 polymer ?
#
loop_
_entity_poly.entity_id
_entity_poly.type
_entity_poly.pdbx_seq_one_letter_code
_entity_poly.pdbx_strand_id
1 'polypeptide(L)'
;MHKHNKYVLDKASMLGMPASLKGSLHGKPAFARAMFIAGLAIALLPAQTIQTNAAEKRSYHVMNIKLYAYNKMEWKQFECYNWLIHHESRWNYKAKNGSHYGLGQMRSKWYGTLSPYKQVDAHVKYLAHRYDGCACRAYQHWKDKGWH
;
A
#
# COMPACT_ATOMS: atom_id res chain seq x y z
N MET A 1 10.84 -33.24 -10.65
CA MET A 1 9.78 -33.24 -9.63
C MET A 1 9.40 -31.79 -9.35
N HIS A 2 8.34 -31.30 -9.98
CA HIS A 2 7.83 -29.94 -9.82
C HIS A 2 6.92 -29.91 -8.58
N LYS A 3 7.35 -29.20 -7.53
CA LYS A 3 6.46 -28.88 -6.42
C LYS A 3 5.64 -27.65 -6.82
N HIS A 4 4.38 -27.88 -7.19
CA HIS A 4 3.40 -26.84 -7.43
C HIS A 4 3.22 -25.97 -6.19
N ASN A 5 3.40 -24.68 -6.39
CA ASN A 5 3.27 -23.63 -5.40
C ASN A 5 1.80 -23.44 -4.99
N LYS A 6 1.43 -24.00 -3.84
CA LYS A 6 0.08 -24.01 -3.27
C LYS A 6 -0.33 -22.67 -2.62
N TYR A 7 0.54 -21.65 -2.71
CA TYR A 7 0.37 -20.39 -1.96
C TYR A 7 -0.18 -19.21 -2.77
N VAL A 8 -0.59 -19.44 -4.04
CA VAL A 8 -1.05 -18.33 -4.91
C VAL A 8 -2.49 -17.90 -4.60
N LEU A 9 -3.29 -18.75 -3.96
CA LEU A 9 -4.73 -18.47 -3.73
C LEU A 9 -5.04 -17.66 -2.46
N ASP A 10 -4.14 -17.60 -1.47
CA ASP A 10 -4.39 -16.86 -0.23
C ASP A 10 -4.04 -15.37 -0.31
N LYS A 11 -3.38 -14.94 -1.38
CA LYS A 11 -2.96 -13.53 -1.55
C LYS A 11 -4.13 -12.53 -1.68
N ALA A 12 -5.26 -12.97 -2.22
CA ALA A 12 -6.42 -12.08 -2.46
C ALA A 12 -7.24 -11.80 -1.20
N SER A 13 -7.25 -12.71 -0.23
CA SER A 13 -8.03 -12.56 1.02
C SER A 13 -7.45 -11.56 2.01
N MET A 14 -6.15 -11.25 1.93
CA MET A 14 -5.48 -10.40 2.91
C MET A 14 -5.45 -8.91 2.54
N LEU A 15 -5.94 -8.53 1.37
CA LEU A 15 -6.00 -7.14 0.94
C LEU A 15 -7.22 -6.36 1.46
N GLY A 16 -8.04 -6.96 2.33
CA GLY A 16 -9.13 -6.25 3.02
C GLY A 16 -10.22 -5.72 2.09
N MET A 17 -10.54 -6.42 0.99
CA MET A 17 -11.70 -6.07 0.17
C MET A 17 -12.98 -6.55 0.83
N PRO A 18 -13.99 -5.69 1.07
CA PRO A 18 -15.26 -6.10 1.64
C PRO A 18 -16.02 -6.97 0.64
N ALA A 19 -16.24 -8.22 1.00
CA ALA A 19 -17.18 -9.11 0.32
C ALA A 19 -18.60 -8.74 0.77
N SER A 20 -19.31 -7.92 0.04
CA SER A 20 -20.77 -7.88 0.09
C SER A 20 -21.37 -7.12 -1.08
N LEU A 21 -21.94 -7.86 -2.00
CA LEU A 21 -23.11 -7.44 -2.80
C LEU A 21 -23.79 -8.72 -3.32
N LYS A 22 -24.54 -9.39 -2.46
CA LYS A 22 -25.61 -10.28 -2.89
C LYS A 22 -26.91 -9.51 -2.78
N GLY A 23 -27.30 -8.81 -3.84
CA GLY A 23 -28.60 -8.24 -4.02
C GLY A 23 -29.58 -9.29 -4.55
N SER A 24 -30.56 -9.64 -3.74
CA SER A 24 -31.70 -10.48 -4.11
C SER A 24 -32.69 -9.70 -4.96
N LEU A 25 -32.92 -10.13 -6.20
CA LEU A 25 -33.97 -9.66 -7.06
C LEU A 25 -35.21 -10.54 -6.87
N HIS A 26 -36.25 -10.05 -6.21
CA HIS A 26 -37.63 -10.54 -6.38
C HIS A 26 -38.63 -9.42 -6.07
N GLY A 27 -39.40 -9.04 -7.07
CA GLY A 27 -40.56 -8.16 -6.92
C GLY A 27 -41.11 -7.74 -8.28
N LYS A 28 -42.19 -8.42 -8.73
CA LYS A 28 -42.91 -8.17 -9.97
C LYS A 28 -43.92 -7.03 -9.84
N PRO A 29 -44.49 -6.51 -10.97
CA PRO A 29 -44.91 -5.15 -11.12
C PRO A 29 -46.43 -4.95 -10.89
N ALA A 30 -46.83 -3.75 -10.56
CA ALA A 30 -48.21 -3.29 -10.70
C ALA A 30 -48.24 -2.09 -11.63
N PHE A 31 -49.03 -2.22 -12.70
CA PHE A 31 -49.34 -1.18 -13.69
C PHE A 31 -50.14 -0.03 -13.06
N ALA A 32 -49.70 1.19 -13.25
CA ALA A 32 -50.59 2.34 -13.23
C ALA A 32 -50.13 3.36 -14.29
N ARG A 33 -50.96 3.54 -15.30
CA ARG A 33 -50.84 4.61 -16.31
C ARG A 33 -51.08 5.95 -15.63
N ALA A 34 -50.13 6.86 -15.74
CA ALA A 34 -50.42 8.30 -15.65
C ALA A 34 -49.50 8.99 -16.67
N MET A 35 -50.13 9.50 -17.74
CA MET A 35 -49.52 10.47 -18.63
C MET A 35 -49.33 11.78 -17.88
N PHE A 36 -48.08 12.22 -17.76
CA PHE A 36 -47.75 13.61 -17.48
C PHE A 36 -46.66 14.05 -18.47
N ILE A 37 -47.08 14.97 -19.34
CA ILE A 37 -46.19 15.81 -20.14
C ILE A 37 -45.45 16.70 -19.13
N ALA A 38 -44.18 16.52 -18.97
CA ALA A 38 -43.35 17.45 -18.20
C ALA A 38 -42.03 17.67 -18.91
N GLY A 39 -41.77 18.94 -19.16
CA GLY A 39 -40.71 19.49 -19.96
C GLY A 39 -39.34 18.98 -19.67
N LEU A 40 -38.52 18.98 -20.71
CA LEU A 40 -37.11 18.67 -20.75
C LEU A 40 -36.32 19.72 -19.94
N ALA A 41 -36.28 19.56 -18.64
CA ALA A 41 -35.30 20.24 -17.80
C ALA A 41 -33.99 19.43 -17.89
N ILE A 42 -33.10 19.80 -18.81
CA ILE A 42 -31.71 19.38 -18.78
C ILE A 42 -31.11 20.00 -17.53
N ALA A 43 -31.17 19.27 -16.41
CA ALA A 43 -30.42 19.60 -15.25
C ALA A 43 -28.93 19.46 -15.63
N LEU A 44 -28.26 20.58 -15.81
CA LEU A 44 -26.82 20.69 -15.82
C LEU A 44 -26.33 20.23 -14.44
N LEU A 45 -26.08 18.91 -14.31
CA LEU A 45 -25.40 18.39 -13.16
C LEU A 45 -24.02 19.06 -13.12
N PRO A 46 -23.68 19.79 -12.06
CA PRO A 46 -22.34 20.32 -11.93
C PRO A 46 -21.38 19.14 -12.01
N ALA A 47 -20.43 19.19 -12.94
CA ALA A 47 -19.33 18.25 -13.00
C ALA A 47 -18.63 18.30 -11.64
N GLN A 48 -18.88 17.29 -10.79
CA GLN A 48 -18.19 17.16 -9.53
C GLN A 48 -16.74 16.83 -9.87
N THR A 49 -15.90 17.85 -9.87
CA THR A 49 -14.46 17.68 -9.90
C THR A 49 -14.09 16.88 -8.66
N ILE A 50 -13.69 15.62 -8.87
CA ILE A 50 -13.16 14.77 -7.81
C ILE A 50 -11.86 15.42 -7.35
N GLN A 51 -11.93 16.29 -6.35
CA GLN A 51 -10.77 16.80 -5.67
C GLN A 51 -10.23 15.69 -4.76
N THR A 52 -9.34 14.85 -5.30
CA THR A 52 -8.56 13.94 -4.46
C THR A 52 -7.74 14.79 -3.49
N ASN A 53 -8.08 14.73 -2.22
CA ASN A 53 -7.36 15.50 -1.22
C ASN A 53 -5.91 14.99 -1.07
N ALA A 54 -5.02 15.83 -0.54
CA ALA A 54 -3.60 15.49 -0.39
C ALA A 54 -3.37 14.25 0.49
N ALA A 55 -4.29 13.95 1.41
CA ALA A 55 -4.23 12.77 2.28
C ALA A 55 -4.50 11.48 1.50
N GLU A 56 -5.51 11.46 0.61
CA GLU A 56 -5.82 10.32 -0.25
C GLU A 56 -4.68 10.05 -1.23
N LYS A 57 -4.14 11.08 -1.88
CA LYS A 57 -2.97 10.96 -2.76
C LYS A 57 -1.75 10.41 -2.02
N ARG A 58 -1.53 10.82 -0.76
CA ARG A 58 -0.44 10.31 0.08
C ARG A 58 -0.67 8.84 0.43
N SER A 59 -1.89 8.45 0.81
CA SER A 59 -2.26 7.08 1.13
C SER A 59 -2.04 6.15 -0.05
N TYR A 60 -2.50 6.53 -1.23
CA TYR A 60 -2.31 5.78 -2.46
C TYR A 60 -0.82 5.62 -2.81
N HIS A 61 -0.02 6.67 -2.64
CA HIS A 61 1.42 6.62 -2.88
C HIS A 61 2.14 5.66 -1.92
N VAL A 62 1.82 5.69 -0.63
CA VAL A 62 2.38 4.76 0.36
C VAL A 62 2.01 3.31 0.04
N MET A 63 0.77 3.05 -0.38
CA MET A 63 0.32 1.71 -0.75
C MET A 63 1.12 1.16 -1.95
N ASN A 64 1.41 1.98 -2.95
CA ASN A 64 2.21 1.57 -4.11
C ASN A 64 3.66 1.22 -3.71
N ILE A 65 4.26 1.98 -2.80
CA ILE A 65 5.61 1.68 -2.29
C ILE A 65 5.61 0.34 -1.52
N LYS A 66 4.60 0.10 -0.70
CA LYS A 66 4.44 -1.16 0.03
C LYS A 66 4.27 -2.36 -0.91
N LEU A 67 3.44 -2.21 -1.93
CA LEU A 67 3.24 -3.24 -2.95
C LEU A 67 4.53 -3.55 -3.71
N TYR A 68 5.31 -2.52 -4.05
CA TYR A 68 6.62 -2.69 -4.66
C TYR A 68 7.57 -3.49 -3.75
N ALA A 69 7.67 -3.12 -2.47
CA ALA A 69 8.50 -3.84 -1.51
C ALA A 69 8.02 -5.29 -1.30
N TYR A 70 6.71 -5.50 -1.25
CA TYR A 70 6.10 -6.82 -1.15
C TYR A 70 6.53 -7.76 -2.30
N ASN A 71 6.63 -7.24 -3.52
CA ASN A 71 7.05 -8.01 -4.68
C ASN A 71 8.56 -8.33 -4.71
N LYS A 72 9.35 -7.77 -3.79
CA LYS A 72 10.80 -8.01 -3.70
C LYS A 72 11.20 -9.10 -2.73
N MET A 73 10.30 -9.60 -1.92
CA MET A 73 10.62 -10.55 -0.86
C MET A 73 9.46 -11.49 -0.55
N GLU A 74 9.74 -12.58 0.14
CA GLU A 74 8.71 -13.48 0.65
C GLU A 74 7.81 -12.78 1.69
N TRP A 75 6.54 -13.23 1.77
CA TRP A 75 5.53 -12.64 2.66
C TRP A 75 6.04 -12.40 4.09
N LYS A 76 6.65 -13.41 4.68
CA LYS A 76 7.13 -13.35 6.06
C LYS A 76 8.23 -12.30 6.25
N GLN A 77 9.10 -12.15 5.24
CA GLN A 77 10.13 -11.11 5.23
C GLN A 77 9.50 -9.73 5.03
N PHE A 78 8.48 -9.62 4.17
CA PHE A 78 7.77 -8.35 3.99
C PHE A 78 7.04 -7.90 5.26
N GLU A 79 6.43 -8.80 6.01
CA GLU A 79 5.79 -8.46 7.28
C GLU A 79 6.77 -7.81 8.25
N CYS A 80 7.93 -8.41 8.44
CA CYS A 80 9.00 -7.83 9.26
C CYS A 80 9.52 -6.50 8.68
N TYR A 81 9.71 -6.44 7.37
CA TYR A 81 10.14 -5.24 6.66
C TYR A 81 9.13 -4.09 6.82
N ASN A 82 7.83 -4.40 6.70
CA ASN A 82 6.76 -3.42 6.86
C ASN A 82 6.76 -2.79 8.25
N TRP A 83 6.96 -3.59 9.31
CA TRP A 83 7.09 -3.08 10.66
C TRP A 83 8.35 -2.25 10.85
N LEU A 84 9.49 -2.71 10.34
CA LEU A 84 10.75 -1.98 10.41
C LEU A 84 10.61 -0.59 9.78
N ILE A 85 10.15 -0.50 8.52
CA ILE A 85 9.97 0.77 7.81
C ILE A 85 8.89 1.65 8.45
N HIS A 86 7.86 1.03 9.05
CA HIS A 86 6.86 1.79 9.80
C HIS A 86 7.49 2.53 10.99
N HIS A 87 8.33 1.87 11.75
CA HIS A 87 9.03 2.48 12.89
C HIS A 87 10.05 3.52 12.47
N GLU A 88 10.78 3.30 11.38
CA GLU A 88 11.81 4.22 10.89
C GLU A 88 11.23 5.52 10.31
N SER A 89 10.20 5.44 9.49
CA SER A 89 9.72 6.59 8.72
C SER A 89 8.21 6.67 8.54
N ARG A 90 7.46 5.68 9.02
CA ARG A 90 6.03 5.49 8.68
C ARG A 90 5.80 5.49 7.16
N TRP A 91 6.73 4.89 6.43
CA TRP A 91 6.73 4.83 4.96
C TRP A 91 6.86 6.21 4.27
N ASN A 92 7.35 7.21 4.98
CA ASN A 92 7.64 8.51 4.39
C ASN A 92 9.05 8.51 3.78
N TYR A 93 9.13 8.37 2.45
CA TYR A 93 10.41 8.37 1.74
C TYR A 93 11.17 9.70 1.79
N LYS A 94 10.49 10.79 2.21
CA LYS A 94 11.10 12.12 2.43
C LYS A 94 11.44 12.37 3.90
N ALA A 95 11.27 11.37 4.76
CA ALA A 95 11.60 11.53 6.17
C ALA A 95 13.08 11.90 6.36
N LYS A 96 13.33 12.80 7.29
CA LYS A 96 14.67 13.21 7.68
C LYS A 96 14.72 13.39 9.19
N ASN A 97 15.70 12.75 9.83
CA ASN A 97 15.97 12.91 11.24
C ASN A 97 17.48 13.08 11.42
N GLY A 98 17.94 14.33 11.62
CA GLY A 98 19.35 14.66 11.66
C GLY A 98 20.09 14.24 10.38
N SER A 99 20.99 13.27 10.51
CA SER A 99 21.79 12.70 9.40
C SER A 99 21.14 11.48 8.76
N HIS A 100 19.93 11.09 9.16
CA HIS A 100 19.22 9.90 8.66
C HIS A 100 18.11 10.30 7.69
N TYR A 101 17.93 9.52 6.63
CA TYR A 101 17.08 9.90 5.50
C TYR A 101 16.22 8.74 5.02
N GLY A 102 15.04 9.10 4.51
CA GLY A 102 14.18 8.24 3.71
C GLY A 102 13.49 7.11 4.47
N LEU A 103 13.04 6.11 3.72
CA LEU A 103 12.23 4.99 4.23
C LEU A 103 12.89 4.25 5.40
N GLY A 104 14.15 3.86 5.23
CA GLY A 104 14.91 3.09 6.21
C GLY A 104 15.79 3.94 7.12
N GLN A 105 15.61 5.26 7.16
CA GLN A 105 16.42 6.18 7.96
C GLN A 105 17.93 5.91 7.86
N MET A 106 18.40 5.72 6.63
CA MET A 106 19.80 5.44 6.37
C MET A 106 20.66 6.69 6.59
N ARG A 107 21.84 6.54 7.21
CA ARG A 107 22.82 7.62 7.39
C ARG A 107 23.54 7.94 6.08
N SER A 108 22.77 8.37 5.08
CA SER A 108 23.26 8.65 3.72
C SER A 108 22.43 9.73 3.05
N LYS A 109 23.04 10.88 2.75
CA LYS A 109 22.38 11.94 1.97
C LYS A 109 21.97 11.44 0.59
N TRP A 110 22.82 10.65 -0.07
CA TRP A 110 22.52 10.04 -1.36
C TRP A 110 21.23 9.20 -1.31
N TYR A 111 21.08 8.37 -0.28
CA TYR A 111 19.86 7.57 -0.11
C TYR A 111 18.60 8.46 -0.06
N GLY A 112 18.67 9.60 0.61
CA GLY A 112 17.59 10.58 0.72
C GLY A 112 17.20 11.23 -0.61
N THR A 113 18.08 11.23 -1.64
CA THR A 113 17.78 11.78 -2.98
C THR A 113 17.10 10.77 -3.90
N LEU A 114 17.07 9.50 -3.53
CA LEU A 114 16.49 8.45 -4.35
C LEU A 114 14.97 8.53 -4.40
N SER A 115 14.39 8.07 -5.52
CA SER A 115 12.94 7.80 -5.58
C SER A 115 12.55 6.73 -4.55
N PRO A 116 11.27 6.68 -4.11
CA PRO A 116 10.84 5.72 -3.09
C PRO A 116 11.15 4.27 -3.45
N TYR A 117 10.98 3.88 -4.71
CA TYR A 117 11.29 2.53 -5.18
C TYR A 117 12.79 2.23 -5.14
N LYS A 118 13.62 3.19 -5.51
CA LYS A 118 15.09 3.09 -5.40
C LYS A 118 15.55 3.03 -3.93
N GLN A 119 14.84 3.70 -3.02
CA GLN A 119 15.10 3.57 -1.59
C GLN A 119 14.79 2.16 -1.09
N VAL A 120 13.69 1.53 -1.53
CA VAL A 120 13.40 0.12 -1.24
C VAL A 120 14.53 -0.78 -1.74
N ASP A 121 14.94 -0.62 -3.01
CA ASP A 121 16.02 -1.44 -3.60
C ASP A 121 17.34 -1.30 -2.83
N ALA A 122 17.72 -0.07 -2.49
CA ALA A 122 18.95 0.21 -1.74
C ALA A 122 18.88 -0.36 -0.32
N HIS A 123 17.71 -0.28 0.33
CA HIS A 123 17.52 -0.80 1.67
C HIS A 123 17.53 -2.34 1.69
N VAL A 124 16.92 -2.99 0.71
CA VAL A 124 16.99 -4.47 0.56
C VAL A 124 18.46 -4.92 0.39
N LYS A 125 19.27 -4.20 -0.38
CA LYS A 125 20.72 -4.46 -0.50
C LYS A 125 21.45 -4.28 0.83
N TYR A 126 21.11 -3.25 1.58
CA TYR A 126 21.67 -3.06 2.93
C TYR A 126 21.31 -4.22 3.85
N LEU A 127 20.07 -4.69 3.84
CA LEU A 127 19.66 -5.85 4.63
C LEU A 127 20.40 -7.13 4.19
N ALA A 128 20.63 -7.31 2.90
CA ALA A 128 21.43 -8.44 2.38
C ALA A 128 22.85 -8.42 2.94
N HIS A 129 23.48 -7.26 3.02
CA HIS A 129 24.83 -7.11 3.53
C HIS A 129 24.93 -7.27 5.05
N ARG A 130 23.99 -6.67 5.80
CA ARG A 130 24.09 -6.58 7.27
C ARG A 130 23.38 -7.71 8.01
N TYR A 131 22.31 -8.27 7.42
CA TYR A 131 21.44 -9.25 8.07
C TYR A 131 21.21 -10.50 7.21
N ASP A 132 22.10 -10.77 6.25
CA ASP A 132 22.00 -11.88 5.28
C ASP A 132 20.64 -11.91 4.56
N GLY A 133 20.11 -10.74 4.23
CA GLY A 133 18.81 -10.59 3.58
C GLY A 133 17.59 -10.80 4.48
N CYS A 134 17.78 -11.05 5.77
CA CYS A 134 16.69 -11.33 6.69
C CYS A 134 16.12 -10.05 7.32
N ALA A 135 15.02 -9.56 6.79
CA ALA A 135 14.31 -8.41 7.34
C ALA A 135 13.80 -8.65 8.77
N CYS A 136 13.48 -9.90 9.13
CA CYS A 136 13.06 -10.24 10.48
C CYS A 136 14.18 -10.12 11.48
N ARG A 137 15.44 -10.43 11.10
CA ARG A 137 16.62 -10.17 11.96
C ARG A 137 16.85 -8.68 12.15
N ALA A 138 16.71 -7.90 11.09
CA ALA A 138 16.82 -6.44 11.17
C ALA A 138 15.76 -5.83 12.09
N TYR A 139 14.51 -6.28 11.97
CA TYR A 139 13.43 -5.83 12.82
C TYR A 139 13.61 -6.27 14.28
N GLN A 140 14.09 -7.49 14.53
CA GLN A 140 14.43 -7.92 15.88
C GLN A 140 15.55 -7.05 16.47
N HIS A 141 16.62 -6.78 15.71
CA HIS A 141 17.70 -5.89 16.14
C HIS A 141 17.16 -4.50 16.48
N TRP A 142 16.24 -3.98 15.65
CA TRP A 142 15.58 -2.70 15.91
C TRP A 142 14.78 -2.71 17.23
N LYS A 143 14.06 -3.78 17.52
CA LYS A 143 13.32 -3.93 18.80
C LYS A 143 14.26 -3.94 20.01
N ASP A 144 15.41 -4.54 19.86
CA ASP A 144 16.37 -4.73 20.96
C ASP A 144 17.25 -3.48 21.17
N LYS A 145 17.54 -2.73 20.12
CA LYS A 145 18.53 -1.64 20.13
C LYS A 145 17.95 -0.26 19.76
N GLY A 146 16.76 -0.20 19.17
CA GLY A 146 16.16 1.03 18.68
C GLY A 146 16.71 1.52 17.32
N TRP A 147 17.55 0.71 16.65
CA TRP A 147 18.11 0.99 15.32
C TRP A 147 18.43 -0.32 14.58
N HIS A 148 18.72 -0.24 13.28
CA HIS A 148 19.10 -1.40 12.45
C HIS A 148 20.26 -1.11 11.51
#